data_8378559b7b36dc7323243d4ee7404c12
#
_entry.id   8378559b7b36dc7323243d4ee7404c12
#
_cell.length_a   1.000
_cell.length_b   1.000
_cell.length_c   1.000
_cell.angle_alpha   90.00
_cell.angle_beta   90.00
_cell.angle_gamma   90.00
#
_symmetry.space_group_name_H-M   'P 1'
#
loop_
_entity.id
_entity.type
_entity.pdbx_description
1 polymer ?
#
loop_
_entity_poly.entity_id
_entity_poly.type
_entity_poly.pdbx_seq_one_letter_code
_entity_poly.pdbx_strand_id
1 'polypeptide(L)'
;MKSTLALGAVAGMLLLATPAARAADIPYAPWQAQAQTGTMSELLKNLRSLVDNAERSKAANPLFLKDLRALADQYGPIVGWPVKLLYDDFQDGDYTSNPPWTVVAGQWNVDRVGTSNALFSQVCRPNAFSNSSNKAADSLLGDLGATLNQQNDQQDNQNQQMQPPRATILTPVAISDQFSIKLVMISGGERIGQFNFGPYAGKRADNSYQLAYAPGAARGLSLSRISDRQVQVLATSVGSVDLEDGKSHVIEWNRGPDGKMTVALDGKLTVQATDVGTHKPFTGFVMVNTGASYGVRSVAINGVKQ
;
A
#
# COMPACT_ATOMS: atom_id res chain seq x y z
N MET A 1 -23.58 -15.32 102.47
CA MET A 1 -24.38 -16.40 101.83
C MET A 1 -24.85 -15.93 100.49
N LYS A 2 -24.70 -16.79 99.48
CA LYS A 2 -25.19 -16.75 98.12
C LYS A 2 -24.45 -15.87 97.10
N SER A 3 -23.54 -16.53 96.40
CA SER A 3 -22.91 -16.20 95.12
C SER A 3 -23.96 -16.04 94.03
N THR A 4 -23.77 -15.08 93.12
CA THR A 4 -24.37 -15.11 91.78
C THR A 4 -23.31 -14.84 90.73
N LEU A 5 -23.07 -15.88 89.95
CA LEU A 5 -22.22 -15.84 88.75
C LEU A 5 -22.91 -14.99 87.65
N ALA A 6 -22.16 -14.08 87.05
CA ALA A 6 -22.57 -13.42 85.86
C ALA A 6 -21.87 -14.13 84.68
N LEU A 7 -22.70 -14.69 83.79
CA LEU A 7 -22.31 -15.36 82.55
C LEU A 7 -22.08 -14.29 81.48
N GLY A 8 -20.85 -14.08 81.07
CA GLY A 8 -20.50 -13.20 79.97
C GLY A 8 -20.64 -13.96 78.65
N ALA A 9 -21.54 -13.46 77.76
CA ALA A 9 -21.67 -13.97 76.43
C ALA A 9 -20.64 -13.33 75.51
N VAL A 10 -19.70 -14.15 75.03
CA VAL A 10 -18.76 -13.78 73.97
C VAL A 10 -19.46 -14.02 72.62
N ALA A 11 -19.83 -12.96 71.95
CA ALA A 11 -20.30 -13.02 70.58
C ALA A 11 -19.12 -13.22 69.63
N GLY A 12 -18.91 -14.43 69.16
CA GLY A 12 -17.95 -14.75 68.13
C GLY A 12 -18.42 -14.25 66.77
N MET A 13 -17.74 -13.25 66.25
CA MET A 13 -17.99 -12.74 64.87
C MET A 13 -17.30 -13.70 63.89
N LEU A 14 -18.08 -14.59 63.25
CA LEU A 14 -17.59 -15.44 62.14
C LEU A 14 -17.42 -14.53 60.89
N LEU A 15 -16.16 -14.19 60.59
CA LEU A 15 -15.78 -13.64 59.30
C LEU A 15 -15.83 -14.76 58.26
N LEU A 16 -16.93 -14.77 57.49
CA LEU A 16 -17.02 -15.58 56.29
C LEU A 16 -16.06 -14.97 55.25
N ALA A 17 -14.85 -15.53 55.17
CA ALA A 17 -13.94 -15.28 54.04
C ALA A 17 -14.55 -15.93 52.80
N THR A 18 -15.13 -15.12 51.93
CA THR A 18 -15.48 -15.55 50.56
C THR A 18 -14.21 -15.97 49.86
N PRO A 19 -14.11 -17.20 49.33
CA PRO A 19 -12.97 -17.55 48.49
C PRO A 19 -13.05 -16.68 47.23
N ALA A 20 -12.07 -15.80 47.08
CA ALA A 20 -11.83 -15.16 45.80
C ALA A 20 -11.61 -16.28 44.77
N ALA A 21 -12.54 -16.42 43.85
CA ALA A 21 -12.39 -17.33 42.73
C ALA A 21 -11.13 -16.91 41.98
N ARG A 22 -10.04 -17.62 42.21
CA ARG A 22 -8.84 -17.54 41.35
C ARG A 22 -9.31 -17.97 39.98
N ALA A 23 -9.27 -17.03 39.04
CA ALA A 23 -9.32 -17.39 37.63
C ALA A 23 -8.29 -18.50 37.43
N ALA A 24 -8.71 -19.64 36.93
CA ALA A 24 -7.82 -20.75 36.65
C ALA A 24 -6.76 -20.22 35.70
N ASP A 25 -5.52 -20.11 36.20
CA ASP A 25 -4.38 -19.77 35.37
C ASP A 25 -4.23 -20.91 34.36
N ILE A 26 -4.60 -20.63 33.11
CA ILE A 26 -4.30 -21.55 32.02
C ILE A 26 -2.77 -21.55 31.90
N PRO A 27 -2.10 -22.68 32.19
CA PRO A 27 -0.66 -22.70 32.18
C PRO A 27 -0.15 -22.41 30.75
N TYR A 28 0.79 -21.49 30.62
CA TYR A 28 1.48 -21.24 29.37
C TYR A 28 2.22 -22.51 28.94
N ALA A 29 1.91 -23.02 27.75
CA ALA A 29 2.65 -24.11 27.13
C ALA A 29 3.82 -23.50 26.31
N PRO A 30 5.08 -23.75 26.69
CA PRO A 30 6.23 -23.24 25.94
C PRO A 30 6.21 -23.74 24.49
N TRP A 31 6.53 -22.86 23.56
CA TRP A 31 6.70 -23.22 22.17
C TRP A 31 7.84 -24.23 22.01
N GLN A 32 7.59 -25.32 21.30
CA GLN A 32 8.62 -26.31 20.96
C GLN A 32 8.98 -26.17 19.49
N ALA A 33 10.26 -25.97 19.22
CA ALA A 33 10.78 -25.92 17.85
C ALA A 33 10.59 -27.29 17.18
N GLN A 34 9.76 -27.33 16.15
CA GLN A 34 9.76 -28.45 15.22
C GLN A 34 10.86 -28.20 14.19
N ALA A 35 11.74 -29.19 13.99
CA ALA A 35 12.83 -29.13 13.02
C ALA A 35 12.23 -29.20 11.59
N GLN A 36 11.71 -28.09 11.11
CA GLN A 36 11.27 -27.90 9.72
C GLN A 36 11.91 -26.64 9.19
N THR A 37 12.38 -26.71 7.97
CA THR A 37 12.71 -25.54 7.15
C THR A 37 11.43 -24.77 6.86
N GLY A 38 10.93 -24.06 7.87
CA GLY A 38 9.67 -23.31 7.79
C GLY A 38 9.82 -22.12 6.88
N THR A 39 8.82 -21.89 6.05
CA THR A 39 8.71 -20.67 5.26
C THR A 39 8.51 -19.47 6.20
N MET A 40 8.84 -18.25 5.75
CA MET A 40 8.55 -17.02 6.51
C MET A 40 7.05 -16.91 6.86
N SER A 41 6.17 -17.46 6.01
CA SER A 41 4.72 -17.57 6.24
C SER A 41 4.39 -18.38 7.48
N GLU A 42 5.01 -19.53 7.61
CA GLU A 42 4.82 -20.41 8.77
C GLU A 42 5.39 -19.77 10.04
N LEU A 43 6.54 -19.09 9.94
CA LEU A 43 7.12 -18.34 11.06
C LEU A 43 6.15 -17.29 11.58
N LEU A 44 5.57 -16.48 10.72
CA LEU A 44 4.61 -15.44 11.12
C LEU A 44 3.30 -16.01 11.63
N LYS A 45 2.83 -17.10 11.03
CA LYS A 45 1.65 -17.85 11.54
C LYS A 45 1.90 -18.36 12.95
N ASN A 46 3.07 -18.94 13.18
CA ASN A 46 3.48 -19.46 14.47
C ASN A 46 3.68 -18.33 15.50
N LEU A 47 4.28 -17.20 15.08
CA LEU A 47 4.43 -16.02 15.93
C LEU A 47 3.07 -15.47 16.36
N ARG A 48 2.12 -15.31 15.46
CA ARG A 48 0.75 -14.88 15.80
C ARG A 48 0.07 -15.83 16.75
N SER A 49 0.17 -17.13 16.50
CA SER A 49 -0.37 -18.15 17.40
C SER A 49 0.27 -18.10 18.80
N LEU A 50 1.57 -17.86 18.87
CA LEU A 50 2.29 -17.70 20.14
C LEU A 50 1.83 -16.45 20.90
N VAL A 51 1.66 -15.33 20.21
CA VAL A 51 1.14 -14.09 20.80
C VAL A 51 -0.27 -14.30 21.33
N ASP A 52 -1.17 -14.94 20.55
CA ASP A 52 -2.53 -15.25 20.96
C ASP A 52 -2.58 -16.18 22.17
N ASN A 53 -1.69 -17.15 22.26
CA ASN A 53 -1.56 -18.03 23.43
C ASN A 53 -1.06 -17.27 24.66
N ALA A 54 -0.04 -16.41 24.48
CA ALA A 54 0.50 -15.61 25.58
C ALA A 54 -0.53 -14.60 26.11
N GLU A 55 -1.37 -14.01 25.25
CA GLU A 55 -2.47 -13.14 25.68
C GLU A 55 -3.51 -13.90 26.49
N ARG A 56 -3.94 -15.07 26.01
CA ARG A 56 -4.94 -15.90 26.72
C ARG A 56 -4.45 -16.39 28.07
N SER A 57 -3.19 -16.77 28.16
CA SER A 57 -2.56 -17.25 29.39
C SER A 57 -2.01 -16.12 30.27
N LYS A 58 -2.12 -14.86 29.84
CA LYS A 58 -1.52 -13.70 30.54
C LYS A 58 -0.03 -13.89 30.84
N ALA A 59 0.69 -14.58 29.95
CA ALA A 59 2.08 -14.98 30.15
C ALA A 59 3.08 -13.83 29.94
N ALA A 60 2.65 -12.70 29.35
CA ALA A 60 3.52 -11.57 29.08
C ALA A 60 2.78 -10.23 29.21
N ASN A 61 3.56 -9.14 29.23
CA ASN A 61 3.01 -7.79 29.30
C ASN A 61 2.11 -7.51 28.05
N PRO A 62 0.85 -7.02 28.23
CA PRO A 62 -0.05 -6.74 27.11
C PRO A 62 0.51 -5.74 26.08
N LEU A 63 1.30 -4.76 26.51
CA LEU A 63 1.95 -3.81 25.61
C LEU A 63 3.00 -4.50 24.75
N PHE A 64 3.82 -5.37 25.35
CA PHE A 64 4.82 -6.15 24.61
C PHE A 64 4.15 -7.10 23.59
N LEU A 65 3.03 -7.74 23.94
CA LEU A 65 2.27 -8.59 23.00
C LEU A 65 1.65 -7.79 21.87
N LYS A 66 1.19 -6.55 22.15
CA LYS A 66 0.71 -5.63 21.13
C LYS A 66 1.82 -5.24 20.16
N ASP A 67 3.04 -4.97 20.65
CA ASP A 67 4.18 -4.62 19.80
C ASP A 67 4.61 -5.81 18.94
N LEU A 68 4.62 -7.04 19.49
CA LEU A 68 4.89 -8.26 18.73
C LEU A 68 3.85 -8.51 17.65
N ARG A 69 2.57 -8.22 17.92
CA ARG A 69 1.48 -8.32 16.93
C ARG A 69 1.68 -7.30 15.81
N ALA A 70 1.97 -6.05 16.17
CA ALA A 70 2.27 -5.00 15.20
C ALA A 70 3.46 -5.36 14.31
N LEU A 71 4.52 -5.95 14.91
CA LEU A 71 5.67 -6.46 14.17
C LEU A 71 5.26 -7.58 13.20
N ALA A 72 4.50 -8.58 13.67
CA ALA A 72 4.01 -9.66 12.81
C ALA A 72 3.10 -9.15 11.68
N ASP A 73 2.33 -8.09 11.92
CA ASP A 73 1.47 -7.47 10.93
C ASP A 73 2.26 -6.60 9.93
N GLN A 74 3.35 -5.98 10.38
CA GLN A 74 4.28 -5.25 9.51
C GLN A 74 4.95 -6.18 8.49
N TYR A 75 5.30 -7.40 8.89
CA TYR A 75 5.94 -8.39 8.01
C TYR A 75 4.94 -9.32 7.31
N GLY A 76 3.67 -9.34 7.74
CA GLY A 76 2.60 -10.12 7.13
C GLY A 76 2.41 -9.91 5.63
N PRO A 77 2.43 -8.66 5.13
CA PRO A 77 2.37 -8.38 3.71
C PRO A 77 3.51 -9.00 2.90
N ILE A 78 4.74 -8.97 3.42
CA ILE A 78 5.94 -9.53 2.76
C ILE A 78 5.80 -11.04 2.54
N VAL A 79 5.07 -11.70 3.41
CA VAL A 79 4.88 -13.16 3.40
C VAL A 79 3.78 -13.59 2.42
N GLY A 80 2.80 -12.72 2.17
CA GLY A 80 1.75 -12.98 1.20
C GLY A 80 2.24 -12.98 -0.25
N TRP A 81 3.40 -12.35 -0.53
CA TRP A 81 3.94 -12.17 -1.88
C TRP A 81 5.43 -12.55 -1.96
N PRO A 82 5.75 -13.86 -1.93
CA PRO A 82 7.14 -14.32 -1.82
C PRO A 82 7.95 -14.20 -3.11
N VAL A 83 7.30 -13.94 -4.24
CA VAL A 83 7.97 -13.88 -5.55
C VAL A 83 8.27 -12.43 -5.90
N LYS A 84 9.56 -12.10 -6.03
CA LYS A 84 10.00 -10.81 -6.58
C LYS A 84 9.73 -10.81 -8.09
N LEU A 85 8.84 -9.92 -8.53
CA LEU A 85 8.44 -9.80 -9.93
C LEU A 85 9.21 -8.69 -10.64
N LEU A 86 9.45 -7.56 -9.94
CA LEU A 86 10.18 -6.43 -10.45
C LEU A 86 10.89 -5.72 -9.29
N TYR A 87 12.08 -5.24 -9.58
CA TYR A 87 12.79 -4.30 -8.71
C TYR A 87 13.66 -3.40 -9.55
N ASP A 88 13.54 -2.12 -9.31
CA ASP A 88 14.42 -1.10 -9.87
C ASP A 88 14.64 0.00 -8.83
N ASP A 89 15.87 0.39 -8.61
CA ASP A 89 16.26 1.51 -7.75
C ASP A 89 17.00 2.61 -8.53
N PHE A 90 17.13 2.42 -9.85
CA PHE A 90 17.73 3.38 -10.79
C PHE A 90 19.16 3.80 -10.43
N GLN A 91 19.86 3.03 -9.56
CA GLN A 91 21.19 3.39 -9.08
C GLN A 91 22.28 3.21 -10.15
N ASP A 92 22.01 2.37 -11.15
CA ASP A 92 22.87 2.19 -12.32
C ASP A 92 22.84 3.38 -13.31
N GLY A 93 21.89 4.32 -13.11
CA GLY A 93 21.72 5.49 -13.99
C GLY A 93 20.95 5.20 -15.27
N ASP A 94 20.38 4.00 -15.40
CA ASP A 94 19.65 3.53 -16.58
C ASP A 94 18.23 3.09 -16.21
N TYR A 95 17.29 3.32 -17.11
CA TYR A 95 15.91 2.79 -17.02
C TYR A 95 15.53 1.97 -18.26
N THR A 96 16.46 1.79 -19.21
CA THR A 96 16.19 1.08 -20.47
C THR A 96 16.52 -0.40 -20.41
N SER A 97 17.22 -0.82 -19.36
CA SER A 97 17.61 -2.20 -19.10
C SER A 97 17.43 -2.58 -17.62
N ASN A 98 17.17 -3.83 -17.34
CA ASN A 98 17.18 -4.48 -16.02
C ASN A 98 16.34 -3.85 -14.87
N PRO A 99 15.07 -3.58 -15.00
CA PRO A 99 14.13 -3.95 -16.05
C PRO A 99 14.02 -2.88 -17.15
N PRO A 100 13.60 -3.25 -18.37
CA PRO A 100 13.41 -2.27 -19.42
C PRO A 100 12.13 -1.46 -19.20
N TRP A 101 12.27 -0.14 -19.12
CA TRP A 101 11.16 0.80 -19.13
C TRP A 101 11.05 1.45 -20.51
N THR A 102 9.83 1.65 -20.96
CA THR A 102 9.52 2.29 -22.23
C THR A 102 8.79 3.59 -21.99
N VAL A 103 9.34 4.69 -22.46
CA VAL A 103 8.69 6.00 -22.48
C VAL A 103 7.66 6.01 -23.61
N VAL A 104 6.40 6.21 -23.25
CA VAL A 104 5.26 6.28 -24.19
C VAL A 104 4.93 7.74 -24.52
N ALA A 105 5.08 8.63 -23.54
CA ALA A 105 4.82 10.06 -23.71
C ALA A 105 5.69 10.87 -22.78
N GLY A 106 5.97 12.13 -23.17
CA GLY A 106 6.73 13.09 -22.38
C GLY A 106 8.21 12.72 -22.25
N GLN A 107 8.83 13.19 -21.18
CA GLN A 107 10.25 12.98 -20.92
C GLN A 107 10.46 12.35 -19.56
N TRP A 108 11.36 11.37 -19.53
CA TRP A 108 11.83 10.69 -18.33
C TRP A 108 13.34 10.60 -18.39
N ASN A 109 14.01 10.88 -17.28
CA ASN A 109 15.46 10.80 -17.15
C ASN A 109 15.84 10.34 -15.75
N VAL A 110 16.98 9.67 -15.61
CA VAL A 110 17.55 9.35 -14.31
C VAL A 110 18.46 10.48 -13.90
N ASP A 111 18.14 11.14 -12.78
CA ASP A 111 18.89 12.23 -12.22
C ASP A 111 19.32 11.95 -10.79
N ARG A 112 20.41 12.59 -10.39
CA ARG A 112 20.95 12.45 -9.04
C ARG A 112 20.24 13.38 -8.06
N VAL A 113 19.72 12.82 -6.96
CA VAL A 113 19.14 13.57 -5.86
C VAL A 113 19.89 13.25 -4.56
N GLY A 114 20.72 14.17 -4.13
CA GLY A 114 21.62 13.94 -3.01
C GLY A 114 22.65 12.84 -3.32
N THR A 115 22.61 11.74 -2.59
CA THR A 115 23.53 10.61 -2.77
C THR A 115 23.00 9.48 -3.63
N SER A 116 21.74 9.55 -4.08
CA SER A 116 21.06 8.48 -4.80
C SER A 116 20.49 8.98 -6.12
N ASN A 117 20.32 8.08 -7.08
CA ASN A 117 19.63 8.35 -8.32
C ASN A 117 18.10 8.21 -8.13
N ALA A 118 17.33 8.84 -9.02
CA ALA A 118 15.90 8.65 -9.13
C ALA A 118 15.46 8.86 -10.59
N LEU A 119 14.41 8.18 -10.99
CA LEU A 119 13.78 8.38 -12.29
C LEU A 119 12.83 9.57 -12.21
N PHE A 120 13.12 10.63 -12.94
CA PHE A 120 12.36 11.88 -12.93
C PHE A 120 11.52 12.07 -14.18
N SER A 121 10.39 12.72 -13.97
CA SER A 121 9.60 13.32 -15.03
C SER A 121 9.13 14.70 -14.61
N GLN A 122 9.20 15.64 -15.54
CA GLN A 122 8.70 16.99 -15.35
C GLN A 122 7.66 17.31 -16.42
N VAL A 123 6.49 17.77 -15.99
CA VAL A 123 5.40 18.17 -16.87
C VAL A 123 5.03 19.60 -16.57
N CYS A 124 5.44 20.52 -17.46
CA CYS A 124 5.06 21.91 -17.37
C CYS A 124 3.64 22.09 -17.92
N ARG A 125 2.69 22.52 -17.06
CA ARG A 125 1.41 23.00 -17.55
C ARG A 125 1.54 24.46 -17.93
N PRO A 126 1.21 24.87 -19.16
CA PRO A 126 1.08 26.29 -19.47
C PRO A 126 0.05 26.90 -18.53
N ASN A 127 0.33 28.09 -18.00
CA ASN A 127 -0.51 28.84 -17.08
C ASN A 127 -1.83 29.25 -17.73
N ALA A 128 -2.73 28.30 -17.96
CA ALA A 128 -4.09 28.61 -18.39
C ALA A 128 -5.00 27.50 -17.88
N PHE A 129 -6.04 27.97 -17.18
CA PHE A 129 -7.25 27.25 -16.79
C PHE A 129 -7.32 26.72 -15.34
N SER A 130 -7.39 27.67 -14.42
CA SER A 130 -8.30 27.58 -13.29
C SER A 130 -9.73 27.47 -13.82
N ASN A 131 -10.30 26.30 -13.87
CA ASN A 131 -11.74 26.00 -13.76
C ASN A 131 -12.10 24.72 -14.51
N SER A 132 -11.93 23.58 -13.86
CA SER A 132 -12.88 22.46 -13.99
C SER A 132 -12.45 21.30 -13.09
N SER A 133 -13.00 21.29 -11.89
CA SER A 133 -12.66 20.37 -10.82
C SER A 133 -13.23 18.96 -10.96
N ASN A 134 -14.00 18.63 -11.98
CA ASN A 134 -14.71 17.36 -12.10
C ASN A 134 -14.43 16.54 -13.37
N LYS A 135 -13.61 17.05 -14.32
CA LYS A 135 -13.27 16.32 -15.56
C LYS A 135 -11.90 15.64 -15.53
N ALA A 136 -11.12 15.82 -14.46
CA ALA A 136 -9.75 15.30 -14.42
C ALA A 136 -9.68 13.76 -14.32
N ALA A 137 -10.63 13.13 -13.65
CA ALA A 137 -10.68 11.68 -13.55
C ALA A 137 -11.06 11.00 -14.85
N ASP A 138 -12.05 11.53 -15.57
CA ASP A 138 -12.49 10.99 -16.86
C ASP A 138 -11.47 11.20 -17.98
N SER A 139 -10.69 12.29 -17.92
CA SER A 139 -9.63 12.60 -18.88
C SER A 139 -8.43 11.66 -18.79
N LEU A 140 -8.08 11.19 -17.59
CA LEU A 140 -6.89 10.35 -17.38
C LEU A 140 -7.00 8.96 -18.01
N LEU A 141 -8.19 8.49 -18.25
CA LEU A 141 -8.47 7.10 -18.65
C LEU A 141 -8.71 6.93 -20.12
N GLY A 142 -9.43 7.85 -20.72
CA GLY A 142 -9.50 7.95 -22.17
C GLY A 142 -8.11 8.06 -22.78
N ASP A 143 -7.20 8.57 -21.97
CA ASP A 143 -5.86 8.97 -22.34
C ASP A 143 -4.82 7.85 -22.23
N LEU A 144 -4.90 6.93 -21.28
CA LEU A 144 -4.00 5.74 -21.23
C LEU A 144 -4.27 4.81 -22.42
N GLY A 145 -5.54 4.55 -22.73
CA GLY A 145 -5.92 3.76 -23.88
C GLY A 145 -5.51 4.40 -25.21
N ALA A 146 -5.63 5.72 -25.34
CA ALA A 146 -5.23 6.46 -26.54
C ALA A 146 -3.71 6.47 -26.74
N THR A 147 -2.92 6.57 -25.68
CA THR A 147 -1.46 6.64 -25.76
C THR A 147 -0.83 5.32 -26.16
N LEU A 148 -1.34 4.21 -25.64
CA LEU A 148 -0.86 2.87 -26.01
C LEU A 148 -1.28 2.47 -27.44
N ASN A 149 -2.25 3.17 -28.03
CA ASN A 149 -2.71 2.95 -29.40
C ASN A 149 -1.91 3.76 -30.45
N GLN A 150 -1.23 4.85 -30.07
CA GLN A 150 -0.51 5.71 -31.01
C GLN A 150 0.75 5.09 -31.65
N GLN A 151 1.20 3.95 -31.19
CA GLN A 151 2.32 3.23 -31.83
C GLN A 151 1.94 2.52 -33.14
N ASN A 152 0.65 2.41 -33.50
CA ASN A 152 0.22 1.63 -34.66
C ASN A 152 -0.51 2.38 -35.78
N ASP A 153 -0.91 3.63 -35.63
CA ASP A 153 -1.68 4.33 -36.66
C ASP A 153 -1.09 5.71 -36.99
N GLN A 154 -0.20 5.71 -37.98
CA GLN A 154 0.06 6.92 -38.78
C GLN A 154 -1.04 7.02 -39.85
N GLN A 155 -2.18 7.61 -39.53
CA GLN A 155 -3.10 8.30 -40.45
C GLN A 155 -4.42 8.58 -39.75
N ASP A 156 -4.60 9.80 -39.26
CA ASP A 156 -5.74 10.63 -39.63
C ASP A 156 -5.62 12.00 -38.94
N ASN A 157 -5.51 13.00 -39.80
CA ASN A 157 -5.40 14.40 -39.43
C ASN A 157 -6.78 14.99 -39.03
N GLN A 158 -6.72 15.98 -38.13
CA GLN A 158 -7.68 17.10 -37.98
C GLN A 158 -8.77 17.00 -36.91
N ASN A 159 -8.49 16.37 -35.75
CA ASN A 159 -9.14 16.81 -34.50
C ASN A 159 -8.26 16.48 -33.30
N GLN A 160 -7.05 17.03 -33.28
CA GLN A 160 -6.22 17.00 -32.07
C GLN A 160 -6.86 17.96 -31.05
N GLN A 161 -7.81 17.48 -30.29
CA GLN A 161 -8.08 18.07 -28.99
C GLN A 161 -6.75 18.06 -28.24
N MET A 162 -6.23 19.25 -27.90
CA MET A 162 -5.00 19.41 -27.14
C MET A 162 -5.12 18.56 -25.86
N GLN A 163 -4.55 17.38 -25.90
CA GLN A 163 -4.45 16.55 -24.70
C GLN A 163 -3.59 17.28 -23.69
N PRO A 164 -3.97 17.28 -22.40
CA PRO A 164 -3.14 17.94 -21.39
C PRO A 164 -1.74 17.30 -21.39
N PRO A 165 -0.69 18.13 -21.23
CA PRO A 165 0.68 17.64 -21.21
C PRO A 165 0.82 16.56 -20.13
N ARG A 166 1.49 15.48 -20.48
CA ARG A 166 1.72 14.33 -19.59
C ARG A 166 3.03 13.64 -19.93
N ALA A 167 3.56 12.89 -18.97
CA ALA A 167 4.64 11.95 -19.19
C ALA A 167 4.20 10.55 -18.72
N THR A 168 4.41 9.56 -19.58
CA THR A 168 4.01 8.17 -19.33
C THR A 168 5.17 7.24 -19.59
N ILE A 169 5.44 6.35 -18.65
CA ILE A 169 6.45 5.30 -18.76
C ILE A 169 5.87 3.98 -18.27
N LEU A 170 6.22 2.91 -18.91
CA LEU A 170 5.74 1.57 -18.55
C LEU A 170 6.84 0.52 -18.65
N THR A 171 6.65 -0.59 -17.96
CA THR A 171 7.49 -1.79 -18.08
C THR A 171 6.61 -3.04 -18.17
N PRO A 172 6.93 -3.98 -19.08
CA PRO A 172 6.24 -5.25 -19.15
C PRO A 172 6.68 -6.12 -17.97
N VAL A 173 5.73 -6.57 -17.19
CA VAL A 173 5.94 -7.50 -16.06
C VAL A 173 4.66 -8.28 -15.78
N ALA A 174 4.75 -9.60 -15.68
CA ALA A 174 3.60 -10.42 -15.29
C ALA A 174 3.35 -10.25 -13.79
N ILE A 175 2.26 -9.57 -13.43
CA ILE A 175 1.88 -9.33 -12.04
C ILE A 175 0.63 -10.18 -11.75
N SER A 176 0.69 -10.99 -10.69
CA SER A 176 -0.47 -11.75 -10.24
C SER A 176 -1.59 -10.82 -9.76
N ASP A 177 -2.80 -11.34 -9.66
CA ASP A 177 -3.93 -10.60 -9.05
C ASP A 177 -3.71 -10.31 -7.55
N GLN A 178 -2.77 -11.02 -6.93
CA GLN A 178 -2.28 -10.77 -5.57
C GLN A 178 -0.87 -10.18 -5.66
N PHE A 179 -0.70 -8.98 -5.14
CA PHE A 179 0.57 -8.27 -5.27
C PHE A 179 0.87 -7.36 -4.08
N SER A 180 2.12 -7.03 -3.94
CA SER A 180 2.64 -5.96 -3.10
C SER A 180 3.50 -5.06 -3.96
N ILE A 181 3.15 -3.78 -4.03
CA ILE A 181 3.90 -2.74 -4.73
C ILE A 181 4.43 -1.78 -3.68
N LYS A 182 5.75 -1.59 -3.68
CA LYS A 182 6.43 -0.58 -2.88
C LYS A 182 7.08 0.42 -3.82
N LEU A 183 6.69 1.68 -3.71
CA LEU A 183 7.21 2.77 -4.51
C LEU A 183 7.77 3.85 -3.57
N VAL A 184 9.01 4.27 -3.81
CA VAL A 184 9.63 5.38 -3.09
C VAL A 184 9.67 6.57 -4.02
N MET A 185 8.90 7.61 -3.70
CA MET A 185 8.78 8.80 -4.53
C MET A 185 9.24 10.06 -3.82
N ILE A 186 9.58 11.07 -4.60
CA ILE A 186 9.87 12.43 -4.17
C ILE A 186 9.12 13.41 -5.07
N SER A 187 8.52 14.44 -4.49
CA SER A 187 7.90 15.52 -5.24
C SER A 187 8.82 16.74 -5.35
N GLY A 188 8.70 17.48 -6.44
CA GLY A 188 9.42 18.74 -6.66
C GLY A 188 8.83 19.94 -5.92
N GLY A 189 7.80 19.76 -5.11
CA GLY A 189 7.18 20.81 -4.30
C GLY A 189 6.08 21.62 -5.00
N GLU A 190 5.77 21.31 -6.24
CA GLU A 190 4.71 21.98 -6.99
C GLU A 190 3.36 21.33 -6.72
N ARG A 191 2.36 22.11 -6.32
CA ARG A 191 1.03 21.58 -5.92
C ARG A 191 0.06 21.51 -7.10
N ILE A 192 0.50 20.94 -8.23
CA ILE A 192 -0.30 20.84 -9.45
C ILE A 192 -0.23 19.43 -10.04
N GLY A 193 -1.26 19.04 -10.80
CA GLY A 193 -1.31 17.77 -11.52
C GLY A 193 -1.52 16.57 -10.61
N GLN A 194 -1.11 15.42 -11.10
CA GLN A 194 -1.23 14.13 -10.42
C GLN A 194 -0.07 13.23 -10.81
N PHE A 195 0.30 12.34 -9.91
CA PHE A 195 1.17 11.22 -10.19
C PHE A 195 0.41 9.92 -9.96
N ASN A 196 0.26 9.12 -11.01
CA ASN A 196 -0.49 7.88 -10.99
C ASN A 196 0.44 6.71 -11.27
N PHE A 197 0.19 5.57 -10.65
CA PHE A 197 0.89 4.35 -10.95
C PHE A 197 0.03 3.12 -10.65
N GLY A 198 0.36 2.02 -11.30
CA GLY A 198 -0.30 0.75 -10.99
C GLY A 198 -0.11 -0.33 -12.05
N PRO A 199 -0.59 -1.55 -11.75
CA PRO A 199 -0.59 -2.66 -12.67
C PRO A 199 -1.66 -2.48 -13.75
N TYR A 200 -1.35 -2.90 -14.99
CA TYR A 200 -2.28 -2.87 -16.09
C TYR A 200 -2.32 -4.20 -16.86
N ALA A 201 -3.43 -4.51 -17.50
CA ALA A 201 -3.60 -5.66 -18.37
C ALA A 201 -4.05 -5.23 -19.77
N GLY A 202 -3.59 -6.01 -20.75
CA GLY A 202 -3.92 -5.79 -22.16
C GLY A 202 -3.07 -4.72 -22.84
N LYS A 203 -3.14 -4.69 -24.17
CA LYS A 203 -2.37 -3.75 -24.99
C LYS A 203 -2.80 -2.27 -24.82
N ARG A 204 -4.04 -2.04 -24.34
CA ARG A 204 -4.63 -0.72 -24.16
C ARG A 204 -4.78 -0.31 -22.70
N ALA A 205 -4.24 -1.10 -21.77
CA ALA A 205 -4.47 -0.94 -20.33
C ALA A 205 -5.97 -0.83 -19.96
N ASP A 206 -6.81 -1.55 -20.70
CA ASP A 206 -8.27 -1.51 -20.56
C ASP A 206 -8.73 -2.03 -19.18
N ASN A 207 -7.89 -2.81 -18.54
CA ASN A 207 -8.10 -3.29 -17.18
C ASN A 207 -6.87 -2.95 -16.33
N SER A 208 -7.06 -2.18 -15.29
CA SER A 208 -5.98 -1.79 -14.40
C SER A 208 -6.50 -1.39 -13.01
N TYR A 209 -5.61 -1.40 -12.06
CA TYR A 209 -5.76 -0.59 -10.86
C TYR A 209 -4.78 0.56 -10.91
N GLN A 210 -5.21 1.71 -10.41
CA GLN A 210 -4.35 2.88 -10.30
C GLN A 210 -4.44 3.48 -8.91
N LEU A 211 -3.29 3.78 -8.35
CA LEU A 211 -3.15 4.65 -7.20
C LEU A 211 -2.68 6.01 -7.71
N ALA A 212 -3.47 7.03 -7.44
CA ALA A 212 -3.21 8.41 -7.82
C ALA A 212 -2.85 9.23 -6.59
N TYR A 213 -1.79 9.99 -6.67
CA TYR A 213 -1.49 11.08 -5.76
C TYR A 213 -1.84 12.41 -6.42
N ALA A 214 -2.65 13.23 -5.75
CA ALA A 214 -2.98 14.57 -6.19
C ALA A 214 -2.75 15.56 -5.04
N PRO A 215 -1.87 16.56 -5.18
CA PRO A 215 -1.62 17.54 -4.15
C PRO A 215 -2.81 18.47 -3.92
N GLY A 216 -2.93 19.02 -2.71
CA GLY A 216 -3.95 20.01 -2.33
C GLY A 216 -4.95 19.53 -1.27
N ALA A 217 -5.66 20.49 -0.65
CA ALA A 217 -6.43 20.28 0.56
C ALA A 217 -7.60 19.28 0.47
N ALA A 218 -8.19 19.09 -0.73
CA ALA A 218 -9.31 18.18 -0.94
C ALA A 218 -8.89 16.88 -1.63
N ARG A 219 -7.59 16.66 -1.77
CA ARG A 219 -7.04 15.55 -2.54
C ARG A 219 -6.01 14.81 -1.69
N GLY A 220 -5.45 13.77 -2.20
CA GLY A 220 -4.49 12.94 -1.50
C GLY A 220 -4.24 11.70 -2.33
N LEU A 221 -4.31 10.54 -1.70
CA LEU A 221 -4.24 9.26 -2.40
C LEU A 221 -5.65 8.79 -2.76
N SER A 222 -5.84 8.37 -4.01
CA SER A 222 -7.08 7.74 -4.47
C SER A 222 -6.77 6.44 -5.20
N LEU A 223 -7.49 5.39 -4.85
CA LEU A 223 -7.40 4.08 -5.47
C LEU A 223 -8.58 3.87 -6.39
N SER A 224 -8.31 3.55 -7.64
CA SER A 224 -9.33 3.36 -8.68
C SER A 224 -9.12 2.04 -9.41
N ARG A 225 -10.22 1.45 -9.87
CA ARG A 225 -10.25 0.39 -10.85
C ARG A 225 -10.62 0.97 -12.21
N ILE A 226 -9.94 0.50 -13.23
CA ILE A 226 -10.26 0.78 -14.62
C ILE A 226 -10.71 -0.53 -15.26
N SER A 227 -11.90 -0.51 -15.86
CA SER A 227 -12.44 -1.64 -16.61
C SER A 227 -13.17 -1.09 -17.81
N ASP A 228 -12.82 -1.58 -19.00
CA ASP A 228 -13.45 -1.17 -20.27
C ASP A 228 -13.51 0.37 -20.46
N ARG A 229 -12.43 1.06 -20.10
CA ARG A 229 -12.27 2.52 -20.12
C ARG A 229 -13.17 3.29 -19.14
N GLN A 230 -13.82 2.61 -18.22
CA GLN A 230 -14.55 3.23 -17.13
C GLN A 230 -13.70 3.26 -15.87
N VAL A 231 -13.73 4.41 -15.18
CA VAL A 231 -13.07 4.58 -13.88
C VAL A 231 -14.06 4.38 -12.77
N GLN A 232 -13.72 3.54 -11.86
CA GLN A 232 -14.39 3.43 -10.59
C GLN A 232 -13.42 3.78 -9.47
N VAL A 233 -13.66 4.88 -8.78
CA VAL A 233 -12.93 5.18 -7.53
C VAL A 233 -13.40 4.20 -6.46
N LEU A 234 -12.49 3.42 -5.93
CA LEU A 234 -12.74 2.42 -4.89
C LEU A 234 -12.63 3.01 -3.50
N ALA A 235 -11.62 3.85 -3.28
CA ALA A 235 -11.42 4.53 -2.01
C ALA A 235 -10.47 5.73 -2.18
N THR A 236 -10.54 6.66 -1.22
CA THR A 236 -9.65 7.81 -1.11
C THR A 236 -9.05 7.88 0.29
N SER A 237 -7.92 8.56 0.44
CA SER A 237 -7.30 8.78 1.74
C SER A 237 -8.23 9.56 2.68
N VAL A 238 -8.20 9.19 3.94
CA VAL A 238 -8.87 9.96 5.00
C VAL A 238 -7.94 11.11 5.41
N GLY A 239 -8.39 12.34 5.21
CA GLY A 239 -7.59 13.53 5.46
C GLY A 239 -6.66 13.92 4.31
N SER A 240 -5.99 15.05 4.47
CA SER A 240 -5.03 15.55 3.49
C SER A 240 -3.74 14.74 3.54
N VAL A 241 -3.25 14.36 2.36
CA VAL A 241 -1.91 13.81 2.15
C VAL A 241 -1.11 14.87 1.41
N ASP A 242 0.02 15.28 1.97
CA ASP A 242 0.92 16.25 1.38
C ASP A 242 2.31 15.61 1.28
N LEU A 243 2.77 15.37 0.06
CA LEU A 243 4.10 14.82 -0.24
C LEU A 243 5.03 15.89 -0.80
N GLU A 244 4.59 17.17 -0.78
CA GLU A 244 5.28 18.31 -1.39
C GLU A 244 6.29 18.95 -0.41
N ASP A 245 6.95 18.13 0.42
CA ASP A 245 7.92 18.57 1.42
C ASP A 245 9.38 18.37 0.98
N GLY A 246 9.60 17.92 -0.26
CA GLY A 246 10.92 17.63 -0.82
C GLY A 246 11.62 16.40 -0.25
N LYS A 247 10.92 15.60 0.54
CA LYS A 247 11.44 14.34 1.08
C LYS A 247 11.01 13.14 0.25
N SER A 248 11.67 12.02 0.51
CA SER A 248 11.23 10.74 -0.05
C SER A 248 10.15 10.14 0.82
N HIS A 249 9.06 9.72 0.18
CA HIS A 249 7.94 9.06 0.80
C HIS A 249 7.81 7.62 0.30
N VAL A 250 7.46 6.72 1.19
CA VAL A 250 7.28 5.30 0.88
C VAL A 250 5.79 5.01 0.79
N ILE A 251 5.35 4.59 -0.39
CA ILE A 251 3.98 4.11 -0.62
C ILE A 251 4.04 2.60 -0.74
N GLU A 252 3.31 1.89 0.12
CA GLU A 252 3.17 0.45 0.10
C GLU A 252 1.72 0.09 -0.22
N TRP A 253 1.49 -0.54 -1.37
CA TRP A 253 0.17 -0.94 -1.83
C TRP A 253 0.09 -2.45 -1.97
N ASN A 254 -0.78 -3.06 -1.20
CA ASN A 254 -0.96 -4.50 -1.13
C ASN A 254 -2.36 -4.90 -1.60
N ARG A 255 -2.46 -6.02 -2.34
CA ARG A 255 -3.71 -6.66 -2.72
C ARG A 255 -3.66 -8.14 -2.36
N GLY A 256 -4.57 -8.56 -1.49
CA GLY A 256 -4.70 -9.94 -1.01
C GLY A 256 -5.56 -10.83 -1.91
N PRO A 257 -5.63 -12.13 -1.60
CA PRO A 257 -6.44 -13.11 -2.36
C PRO A 257 -7.95 -12.86 -2.25
N ASP A 258 -8.39 -12.18 -1.20
CA ASP A 258 -9.77 -11.78 -0.95
C ASP A 258 -10.16 -10.48 -1.67
N GLY A 259 -9.27 -9.93 -2.50
CA GLY A 259 -9.45 -8.66 -3.17
C GLY A 259 -9.32 -7.44 -2.26
N LYS A 260 -8.98 -7.64 -0.98
CA LYS A 260 -8.70 -6.55 -0.05
C LYS A 260 -7.41 -5.84 -0.46
N MET A 261 -7.51 -4.53 -0.59
CA MET A 261 -6.38 -3.65 -0.90
C MET A 261 -6.13 -2.70 0.26
N THR A 262 -4.86 -2.52 0.58
CA THR A 262 -4.41 -1.56 1.58
C THR A 262 -3.28 -0.72 1.00
N VAL A 263 -3.31 0.57 1.26
CA VAL A 263 -2.23 1.50 0.92
C VAL A 263 -1.73 2.14 2.20
N ALA A 264 -0.46 1.97 2.47
CA ALA A 264 0.22 2.65 3.55
C ALA A 264 1.16 3.72 2.98
N LEU A 265 1.18 4.88 3.61
CA LEU A 265 2.11 5.96 3.36
C LEU A 265 3.04 6.10 4.57
N ASP A 266 4.34 5.94 4.36
CA ASP A 266 5.36 5.98 5.42
C ASP A 266 5.03 5.07 6.61
N GLY A 267 4.53 3.86 6.30
CA GLY A 267 4.10 2.85 7.27
C GLY A 267 2.72 3.08 7.89
N LYS A 268 2.04 4.20 7.60
CA LYS A 268 0.70 4.49 8.11
C LYS A 268 -0.36 4.10 7.10
N LEU A 269 -1.32 3.24 7.49
CA LEU A 269 -2.47 2.90 6.65
C LEU A 269 -3.27 4.17 6.28
N THR A 270 -3.42 4.41 4.99
CA THR A 270 -3.99 5.66 4.47
C THR A 270 -5.24 5.40 3.61
N VAL A 271 -5.23 4.31 2.81
CA VAL A 271 -6.38 3.93 1.96
C VAL A 271 -6.66 2.44 2.15
N GLN A 272 -7.93 2.07 2.18
CA GLN A 272 -8.36 0.68 2.21
C GLN A 272 -9.59 0.50 1.33
N ALA A 273 -9.61 -0.56 0.52
CA ALA A 273 -10.72 -0.95 -0.33
C ALA A 273 -10.80 -2.48 -0.42
N THR A 274 -11.93 -2.98 -0.90
CA THR A 274 -12.07 -4.38 -1.31
C THR A 274 -12.72 -4.42 -2.69
N ASP A 275 -12.08 -5.13 -3.61
CA ASP A 275 -12.62 -5.37 -4.94
C ASP A 275 -12.34 -6.82 -5.36
N VAL A 276 -13.40 -7.59 -5.45
CA VAL A 276 -13.40 -8.99 -5.87
C VAL A 276 -13.64 -9.17 -7.37
N GLY A 277 -13.82 -8.07 -8.11
CA GLY A 277 -14.26 -8.11 -9.52
C GLY A 277 -13.19 -8.52 -10.54
N THR A 278 -11.91 -8.57 -10.18
CA THR A 278 -10.82 -8.90 -11.10
C THR A 278 -9.92 -9.95 -10.49
N HIS A 279 -9.83 -11.11 -11.15
CA HIS A 279 -8.92 -12.22 -10.82
C HIS A 279 -7.96 -12.54 -11.98
N LYS A 280 -7.78 -11.60 -12.92
CA LYS A 280 -6.87 -11.79 -14.04
C LYS A 280 -5.51 -11.18 -13.71
N PRO A 281 -4.42 -11.85 -14.10
CA PRO A 281 -3.10 -11.27 -13.95
C PRO A 281 -2.93 -10.03 -14.84
N PHE A 282 -2.05 -9.15 -14.43
CA PHE A 282 -1.67 -7.96 -15.18
C PHE A 282 -0.44 -8.25 -16.04
N THR A 283 -0.27 -7.48 -17.10
CA THR A 283 0.80 -7.67 -18.09
C THR A 283 1.92 -6.63 -17.98
N GLY A 284 1.74 -5.62 -17.16
CA GLY A 284 2.73 -4.58 -16.96
C GLY A 284 2.43 -3.66 -15.79
N PHE A 285 3.35 -2.75 -15.57
CA PHE A 285 3.25 -1.66 -14.60
C PHE A 285 3.48 -0.33 -15.30
N VAL A 286 2.72 0.69 -14.94
CA VAL A 286 2.73 2.01 -15.57
C VAL A 286 2.84 3.11 -14.53
N MET A 287 3.54 4.18 -14.89
CA MET A 287 3.59 5.44 -14.15
C MET A 287 3.23 6.60 -15.08
N VAL A 288 2.41 7.52 -14.59
CA VAL A 288 1.92 8.68 -15.35
C VAL A 288 2.02 9.93 -14.49
N ASN A 289 2.71 10.93 -15.03
CA ASN A 289 2.75 12.27 -14.48
C ASN A 289 1.91 13.20 -15.37
N THR A 290 0.98 13.96 -14.77
CA THR A 290 0.12 14.92 -15.48
C THR A 290 0.36 16.37 -15.08
N GLY A 291 1.40 16.64 -14.31
CA GLY A 291 1.83 17.98 -13.91
C GLY A 291 2.83 17.92 -12.78
N ALA A 292 3.60 18.98 -12.62
CA ALA A 292 4.70 19.08 -11.68
C ALA A 292 5.92 18.19 -11.99
N SER A 293 6.87 18.18 -11.08
CA SER A 293 8.08 17.35 -11.11
C SER A 293 7.95 16.23 -10.08
N TYR A 294 8.05 15.00 -10.53
CA TYR A 294 8.05 13.81 -9.67
C TYR A 294 9.25 12.93 -9.97
N GLY A 295 9.88 12.46 -8.90
CA GLY A 295 10.95 11.49 -8.95
C GLY A 295 10.54 10.17 -8.28
N VAL A 296 11.00 9.06 -8.84
CA VAL A 296 10.84 7.72 -8.26
C VAL A 296 12.23 7.16 -7.96
N ARG A 297 12.52 6.92 -6.68
CA ARG A 297 13.80 6.36 -6.23
C ARG A 297 13.87 4.86 -6.36
N SER A 298 12.74 4.20 -6.19
CA SER A 298 12.68 2.76 -6.40
C SER A 298 11.25 2.28 -6.59
N VAL A 299 11.13 1.19 -7.32
CA VAL A 299 9.92 0.40 -7.50
C VAL A 299 10.24 -1.05 -7.17
N ALA A 300 9.47 -1.65 -6.27
CA ALA A 300 9.52 -3.07 -5.98
C ALA A 300 8.12 -3.67 -6.12
N ILE A 301 7.99 -4.74 -6.89
CA ILE A 301 6.74 -5.46 -7.08
C ILE A 301 6.97 -6.92 -6.72
N ASN A 302 6.19 -7.40 -5.78
CA ASN A 302 6.18 -8.79 -5.38
C ASN A 302 4.79 -9.39 -5.64
N GLY A 303 4.72 -10.68 -5.83
CA GLY A 303 3.49 -11.41 -6.10
C GLY A 303 3.54 -12.84 -5.63
N VAL A 304 2.59 -13.62 -6.09
CA VAL A 304 2.56 -15.07 -5.90
C VAL A 304 2.98 -15.77 -7.19
N LYS A 305 3.46 -17.00 -7.07
CA LYS A 305 3.79 -17.82 -8.24
C LYS A 305 2.50 -18.09 -9.01
N GLN A 306 2.51 -17.76 -10.30
CA GLN A 306 1.43 -18.10 -11.24
C GLN A 306 1.51 -19.56 -11.66
#